data_e059c95733dfa406ee1ad92ddbcef6bc
#
_entry.id   e059c95733dfa406ee1ad92ddbcef6bc
#
_cell.length_a   1.000
_cell.length_b   1.000
_cell.length_c   1.000
_cell.angle_alpha   90.00
_cell.angle_beta   90.00
_cell.angle_gamma   90.00
#
_symmetry.space_group_name_H-M   'P 1'
#
loop_
_entity.id
_entity.type
_entity.pdbx_description
1 polymer ?
#
loop_
_entity_poly.entity_id
_entity_poly.type
_entity_poly.pdbx_seq_one_letter_code
_entity_poly.pdbx_strand_id
1 'polypeptide(L)'
;MTSSASSDDTALRPLPIDTLAVPAALDGRTGTNRSGSAHPQIAATHDLDAVRAWLARFVDTPATFQNYRKEAERLLLWAVIACGKPLSSLTHEDLVVYRQFLLAPAPAELWCANGGRKHPRDDPRWRPFYGPLSAASQRQALVILNVMFSWLVQAGYLAGNPLALSRQRQRRPAPRVTRHLGQPLWQAVKDAIAAMPRDDARARFHADRARWLFTLLYLGGLRITEAADTTMGRFFCRRDADGHERWWLDVTGKGGRQRLVPATDEMMTELARYRRAHGLPALPVDGEPTPLVLPVGQARKPLTRAALHRIVKQVFRHAADRLRANGEAVEQAARVLEQASAHWLRHSAGSHMADGRVDLRLVRDNLGHVSLTTTSQYLHADDDWRHRETQAKHRIGWD
;
A
#
# COMPACT_ATOMS: atom_id res chain seq x y z
N MET A 1 -35.48 -54.14 -6.70
CA MET A 1 -34.78 -53.10 -7.45
C MET A 1 -34.72 -51.86 -6.56
N THR A 2 -33.67 -51.74 -5.78
CA THR A 2 -33.42 -50.61 -4.89
C THR A 2 -32.42 -49.71 -5.57
N SER A 3 -32.91 -48.55 -6.03
CA SER A 3 -32.09 -47.50 -6.62
C SER A 3 -31.26 -46.87 -5.48
N SER A 4 -29.97 -47.09 -5.50
CA SER A 4 -29.01 -46.39 -4.65
C SER A 4 -28.87 -44.98 -5.20
N ALA A 5 -29.42 -43.99 -4.49
CA ALA A 5 -29.10 -42.60 -4.69
C ALA A 5 -27.61 -42.39 -4.33
N SER A 6 -26.78 -42.19 -5.34
CA SER A 6 -25.41 -41.72 -5.16
C SER A 6 -25.46 -40.33 -4.53
N SER A 7 -25.10 -40.22 -3.26
CA SER A 7 -24.78 -38.97 -2.62
C SER A 7 -23.53 -38.41 -3.30
N ASP A 8 -23.74 -37.44 -4.20
CA ASP A 8 -22.71 -36.66 -4.81
C ASP A 8 -22.04 -35.82 -3.70
N ASP A 9 -21.00 -36.37 -3.11
CA ASP A 9 -20.12 -35.73 -2.15
C ASP A 9 -19.27 -34.66 -2.92
N THR A 10 -19.97 -33.59 -3.33
CA THR A 10 -19.32 -32.49 -4.02
C THR A 10 -18.50 -31.73 -2.98
N ALA A 11 -17.26 -32.18 -2.77
CA ALA A 11 -16.32 -31.55 -1.84
C ALA A 11 -16.32 -30.03 -2.08
N LEU A 12 -16.70 -29.25 -1.06
CA LEU A 12 -16.74 -27.81 -1.09
C LEU A 12 -15.33 -27.27 -1.44
N ARG A 13 -15.25 -26.56 -2.57
CA ARG A 13 -14.01 -25.90 -3.01
C ARG A 13 -14.08 -24.40 -2.76
N PRO A 14 -12.93 -23.72 -2.53
CA PRO A 14 -12.91 -22.29 -2.42
C PRO A 14 -13.42 -21.60 -3.71
N LEU A 15 -14.48 -20.82 -3.58
CA LEU A 15 -15.05 -19.98 -4.62
C LEU A 15 -15.08 -18.53 -4.13
N PRO A 16 -15.01 -17.55 -5.02
CA PRO A 16 -15.24 -16.15 -4.65
C PRO A 16 -16.58 -15.94 -3.95
N ILE A 17 -16.61 -15.04 -2.98
CA ILE A 17 -17.81 -14.71 -2.18
C ILE A 17 -19.01 -14.29 -3.07
N ASP A 18 -18.71 -13.82 -4.30
CA ASP A 18 -19.73 -13.39 -5.26
C ASP A 18 -20.52 -14.58 -5.84
N THR A 19 -19.88 -15.76 -5.94
CA THR A 19 -20.43 -17.00 -6.52
C THR A 19 -20.52 -18.13 -5.51
N LEU A 20 -20.13 -17.88 -4.25
CA LEU A 20 -20.14 -18.87 -3.19
C LEU A 20 -21.56 -19.26 -2.82
N ALA A 21 -21.88 -20.54 -2.94
CA ALA A 21 -23.08 -21.15 -2.35
C ALA A 21 -22.68 -21.88 -1.08
N VAL A 22 -23.22 -21.44 0.06
CA VAL A 22 -22.97 -22.08 1.36
C VAL A 22 -24.10 -23.05 1.65
N PRO A 23 -23.81 -24.32 2.01
CA PRO A 23 -24.84 -25.28 2.40
C PRO A 23 -25.68 -24.75 3.57
N ALA A 24 -26.98 -25.06 3.60
CA ALA A 24 -27.92 -24.57 4.62
C ALA A 24 -27.48 -24.90 6.05
N ALA A 25 -26.83 -26.04 6.25
CA ALA A 25 -26.29 -26.45 7.55
C ALA A 25 -25.11 -25.56 8.03
N LEU A 26 -24.44 -24.86 7.12
CA LEU A 26 -23.26 -24.03 7.39
C LEU A 26 -23.47 -22.53 7.07
N ASP A 27 -24.69 -22.13 6.73
CA ASP A 27 -25.01 -20.77 6.31
C ASP A 27 -25.13 -19.76 7.48
N GLY A 28 -25.16 -20.24 8.71
CA GLY A 28 -25.15 -19.41 9.92
C GLY A 28 -26.53 -18.94 10.40
N ARG A 29 -27.65 -19.43 9.82
CA ARG A 29 -28.99 -19.11 10.34
C ARG A 29 -29.17 -19.54 11.78
N THR A 30 -28.59 -20.69 12.15
CA THR A 30 -28.62 -21.29 13.48
C THR A 30 -27.26 -21.23 14.19
N GLY A 31 -26.41 -20.26 13.83
CA GLY A 31 -25.09 -20.11 14.44
C GLY A 31 -25.15 -19.88 15.95
N THR A 32 -24.25 -20.51 16.69
CA THR A 32 -24.24 -20.50 18.17
C THR A 32 -23.92 -19.14 18.78
N ASN A 33 -23.26 -18.27 18.03
CA ASN A 33 -22.94 -16.88 18.44
C ASN A 33 -23.89 -15.85 17.78
N ARG A 34 -25.09 -16.30 17.34
CA ARG A 34 -26.12 -15.37 16.84
C ARG A 34 -26.68 -14.54 17.97
N SER A 35 -26.90 -13.24 17.69
CA SER A 35 -27.60 -12.40 18.64
C SER A 35 -29.10 -12.72 18.66
N GLY A 36 -29.66 -12.82 19.86
CA GLY A 36 -31.11 -12.89 20.07
C GLY A 36 -31.80 -11.50 20.02
N SER A 37 -31.19 -10.48 19.42
CA SER A 37 -31.71 -9.12 19.38
C SER A 37 -33.08 -9.07 18.71
N ALA A 38 -34.06 -8.46 19.38
CA ALA A 38 -35.39 -8.20 18.82
C ALA A 38 -35.36 -7.14 17.68
N HIS A 39 -34.31 -6.33 17.63
CA HIS A 39 -34.14 -5.23 16.67
C HIS A 39 -32.76 -5.26 16.01
N PRO A 40 -32.49 -6.21 15.10
CA PRO A 40 -31.24 -6.22 14.36
C PRO A 40 -31.18 -5.00 13.44
N GLN A 41 -29.98 -4.39 13.33
CA GLN A 41 -29.76 -3.20 12.50
C GLN A 41 -29.56 -3.57 11.01
N ILE A 42 -29.46 -4.85 10.67
CA ILE A 42 -29.30 -5.37 9.30
C ILE A 42 -30.29 -6.49 9.03
N ALA A 43 -30.75 -6.59 7.79
CA ALA A 43 -31.72 -7.61 7.37
C ALA A 43 -31.07 -8.98 7.04
N ALA A 44 -29.81 -9.18 7.38
CA ALA A 44 -29.09 -10.43 7.06
C ALA A 44 -29.65 -11.62 7.83
N THR A 45 -30.05 -12.67 7.11
CA THR A 45 -30.54 -13.91 7.69
C THR A 45 -29.43 -14.94 7.85
N HIS A 46 -28.37 -14.88 7.05
CA HIS A 46 -27.24 -15.80 7.08
C HIS A 46 -25.89 -15.08 6.98
N ASP A 47 -24.79 -15.78 7.28
CA ASP A 47 -23.45 -15.22 7.41
C ASP A 47 -22.95 -14.51 6.16
N LEU A 48 -23.23 -15.05 4.98
CA LEU A 48 -22.81 -14.46 3.71
C LEU A 48 -23.45 -13.08 3.50
N ASP A 49 -24.74 -12.92 3.81
CA ASP A 49 -25.41 -11.62 3.70
C ASP A 49 -24.91 -10.63 4.74
N ALA A 50 -24.62 -11.09 5.95
CA ALA A 50 -24.04 -10.24 6.99
C ALA A 50 -22.65 -9.70 6.59
N VAL A 51 -21.80 -10.53 5.99
CA VAL A 51 -20.52 -10.12 5.44
C VAL A 51 -20.69 -9.15 4.27
N ARG A 52 -21.65 -9.41 3.36
CA ARG A 52 -21.97 -8.49 2.25
C ARG A 52 -22.46 -7.13 2.75
N ALA A 53 -23.34 -7.11 3.76
CA ALA A 53 -23.82 -5.88 4.38
C ALA A 53 -22.66 -5.06 5.01
N TRP A 54 -21.74 -5.74 5.68
CA TRP A 54 -20.55 -5.08 6.19
C TRP A 54 -19.66 -4.49 5.08
N LEU A 55 -19.45 -5.24 3.99
CA LEU A 55 -18.63 -4.81 2.85
C LEU A 55 -19.26 -3.63 2.09
N ALA A 56 -20.58 -3.56 2.01
CA ALA A 56 -21.31 -2.48 1.32
C ALA A 56 -20.93 -1.08 1.83
N ARG A 57 -20.51 -0.95 3.08
CA ARG A 57 -20.03 0.31 3.69
C ARG A 57 -18.79 0.90 3.02
N PHE A 58 -18.07 0.11 2.22
CA PHE A 58 -16.76 0.50 1.64
C PHE A 58 -16.80 0.61 0.11
N VAL A 59 -17.98 0.64 -0.49
CA VAL A 59 -18.17 0.72 -1.95
C VAL A 59 -17.48 1.95 -2.53
N ASP A 60 -17.57 3.09 -1.84
CA ASP A 60 -16.94 4.34 -2.26
C ASP A 60 -15.41 4.37 -2.06
N THR A 61 -14.84 3.32 -1.48
CA THR A 61 -13.40 3.20 -1.24
C THR A 61 -12.86 1.89 -1.81
N PRO A 62 -12.69 1.76 -3.14
CA PRO A 62 -12.42 0.48 -3.82
C PRO A 62 -11.23 -0.29 -3.26
N ALA A 63 -10.15 0.40 -2.89
CA ALA A 63 -8.95 -0.25 -2.33
C ALA A 63 -9.21 -0.87 -0.95
N THR A 64 -10.01 -0.19 -0.10
CA THR A 64 -10.42 -0.69 1.21
C THR A 64 -11.39 -1.85 1.05
N PHE A 65 -12.39 -1.70 0.17
CA PHE A 65 -13.34 -2.74 -0.18
C PHE A 65 -12.64 -4.04 -0.60
N GLN A 66 -11.71 -3.97 -1.56
CA GLN A 66 -10.99 -5.15 -2.05
C GLN A 66 -10.16 -5.84 -0.96
N ASN A 67 -9.51 -5.04 -0.10
CA ASN A 67 -8.71 -5.59 0.99
C ASN A 67 -9.58 -6.24 2.07
N TYR A 68 -10.70 -5.61 2.42
CA TYR A 68 -11.63 -6.11 3.42
C TYR A 68 -12.37 -7.36 2.91
N ARG A 69 -12.85 -7.31 1.67
CA ARG A 69 -13.47 -8.48 1.01
C ARG A 69 -12.54 -9.69 1.03
N LYS A 70 -11.28 -9.50 0.66
CA LYS A 70 -10.28 -10.58 0.64
C LYS A 70 -10.14 -11.28 2.01
N GLU A 71 -10.06 -10.53 3.09
CA GLU A 71 -9.85 -11.13 4.41
C GLU A 71 -11.15 -11.76 4.95
N ALA A 72 -12.31 -11.13 4.75
CA ALA A 72 -13.61 -11.72 5.12
C ALA A 72 -13.90 -12.99 4.33
N GLU A 73 -13.60 -13.01 3.03
CA GLU A 73 -13.73 -14.16 2.15
C GLU A 73 -12.86 -15.33 2.60
N ARG A 74 -11.59 -15.07 2.93
CA ARG A 74 -10.67 -16.09 3.46
C ARG A 74 -11.19 -16.75 4.72
N LEU A 75 -11.68 -15.95 5.66
CA LEU A 75 -12.23 -16.48 6.91
C LEU A 75 -13.51 -17.27 6.66
N LEU A 76 -14.44 -16.75 5.87
CA LEU A 76 -15.70 -17.43 5.56
C LEU A 76 -15.46 -18.78 4.88
N LEU A 77 -14.58 -18.81 3.88
CA LEU A 77 -14.20 -20.05 3.19
C LEU A 77 -13.53 -21.04 4.12
N TRP A 78 -12.62 -20.58 4.98
CA TRP A 78 -11.96 -21.44 5.96
C TRP A 78 -12.95 -22.00 6.98
N ALA A 79 -13.88 -21.20 7.48
CA ALA A 79 -14.89 -21.61 8.43
C ALA A 79 -15.76 -22.73 7.84
N VAL A 80 -16.24 -22.54 6.61
CA VAL A 80 -17.15 -23.49 5.96
C VAL A 80 -16.42 -24.75 5.48
N ILE A 81 -15.25 -24.61 4.85
CA ILE A 81 -14.58 -25.72 4.15
C ILE A 81 -13.61 -26.49 5.07
N ALA A 82 -12.80 -25.78 5.86
CA ALA A 82 -11.77 -26.39 6.69
C ALA A 82 -12.25 -26.69 8.11
N CYS A 83 -13.08 -25.80 8.68
CA CYS A 83 -13.57 -25.93 10.05
C CYS A 83 -14.93 -26.64 10.14
N GLY A 84 -15.69 -26.68 9.03
CA GLY A 84 -17.04 -27.25 8.99
C GLY A 84 -18.04 -26.52 9.87
N LYS A 85 -17.84 -25.20 10.11
CA LYS A 85 -18.67 -24.35 10.96
C LYS A 85 -19.14 -23.12 10.21
N PRO A 86 -20.34 -22.61 10.48
CA PRO A 86 -20.72 -21.26 10.05
C PRO A 86 -19.86 -20.21 10.74
N LEU A 87 -19.64 -19.08 10.09
CA LEU A 87 -18.88 -17.94 10.65
C LEU A 87 -19.46 -17.49 12.00
N SER A 88 -20.78 -17.47 12.12
CA SER A 88 -21.52 -17.15 13.35
C SER A 88 -21.48 -18.22 14.45
N SER A 89 -20.71 -19.30 14.26
CA SER A 89 -20.42 -20.31 15.30
C SER A 89 -18.93 -20.37 15.65
N LEU A 90 -18.09 -19.52 15.06
CA LEU A 90 -16.67 -19.50 15.37
C LEU A 90 -16.42 -19.01 16.80
N THR A 91 -15.58 -19.76 17.53
CA THR A 91 -15.09 -19.41 18.87
C THR A 91 -13.73 -18.73 18.82
N HIS A 92 -13.24 -18.32 19.97
CA HIS A 92 -11.88 -17.80 20.10
C HIS A 92 -10.82 -18.83 19.70
N GLU A 93 -11.01 -20.08 20.11
CA GLU A 93 -10.11 -21.20 19.84
C GLU A 93 -10.03 -21.48 18.32
N ASP A 94 -11.17 -21.46 17.64
CA ASP A 94 -11.20 -21.58 16.17
C ASP A 94 -10.34 -20.48 15.51
N LEU A 95 -10.39 -19.26 16.01
CA LEU A 95 -9.59 -18.16 15.46
C LEU A 95 -8.10 -18.26 15.80
N VAL A 96 -7.73 -18.93 16.89
CA VAL A 96 -6.33 -19.30 17.16
C VAL A 96 -5.83 -20.30 16.10
N VAL A 97 -6.65 -21.33 15.76
CA VAL A 97 -6.36 -22.28 14.68
C VAL A 97 -6.29 -21.58 13.33
N TYR A 98 -7.24 -20.68 13.02
CA TYR A 98 -7.22 -19.88 11.79
C TYR A 98 -5.94 -19.06 11.66
N ARG A 99 -5.45 -18.50 12.75
CA ARG A 99 -4.19 -17.77 12.76
C ARG A 99 -3.01 -18.64 12.34
N GLN A 100 -2.95 -19.90 12.77
CA GLN A 100 -1.93 -20.87 12.34
C GLN A 100 -2.12 -21.23 10.86
N PHE A 101 -3.36 -21.44 10.44
CA PHE A 101 -3.69 -21.70 9.05
C PHE A 101 -3.20 -20.58 8.10
N LEU A 102 -3.29 -19.32 8.50
CA LEU A 102 -2.76 -18.19 7.69
C LEU A 102 -1.25 -18.27 7.44
N LEU A 103 -0.48 -18.90 8.33
CA LEU A 103 0.97 -19.11 8.16
C LEU A 103 1.29 -20.24 7.19
N ALA A 104 0.41 -21.25 7.09
CA ALA A 104 0.60 -22.44 6.25
C ALA A 104 -0.76 -22.96 5.78
N PRO A 105 -1.42 -22.29 4.80
CA PRO A 105 -2.71 -22.77 4.29
C PRO A 105 -2.57 -24.18 3.70
N ALA A 106 -3.23 -25.15 4.29
CA ALA A 106 -3.15 -26.56 3.93
C ALA A 106 -4.55 -27.17 3.72
N PRO A 107 -4.71 -28.07 2.73
CA PRO A 107 -3.72 -28.43 1.70
C PRO A 107 -3.47 -27.30 0.69
N ALA A 108 -2.22 -27.12 0.30
CA ALA A 108 -1.81 -25.95 -0.52
C ALA A 108 -2.53 -25.92 -1.89
N GLU A 109 -2.80 -27.07 -2.49
CA GLU A 109 -3.46 -27.20 -3.80
C GLU A 109 -4.89 -26.66 -3.77
N LEU A 110 -5.55 -26.79 -2.63
CA LEU A 110 -6.92 -26.29 -2.43
C LEU A 110 -6.94 -24.78 -2.19
N TRP A 111 -5.98 -24.27 -1.42
CA TRP A 111 -6.02 -22.91 -0.88
C TRP A 111 -5.13 -21.93 -1.60
N CYS A 112 -4.02 -22.37 -2.21
CA CYS A 112 -3.03 -21.50 -2.82
C CYS A 112 -3.02 -21.61 -4.34
N ALA A 113 -2.82 -20.49 -5.00
CA ALA A 113 -2.65 -20.45 -6.45
C ALA A 113 -1.29 -21.05 -6.86
N ASN A 114 -1.30 -21.94 -7.85
CA ASN A 114 -0.09 -22.58 -8.37
C ASN A 114 0.94 -21.56 -8.80
N GLY A 115 2.20 -21.72 -8.34
CA GLY A 115 3.30 -20.81 -8.64
C GLY A 115 3.08 -19.38 -8.14
N GLY A 116 2.15 -19.14 -7.21
CA GLY A 116 1.84 -17.80 -6.69
C GLY A 116 1.19 -16.84 -7.71
N ARG A 117 0.76 -17.33 -8.88
CA ARG A 117 0.16 -16.52 -9.95
C ARG A 117 -1.28 -16.15 -9.61
N LYS A 118 -1.61 -14.87 -9.80
CA LYS A 118 -2.99 -14.38 -9.67
C LYS A 118 -3.82 -14.79 -10.86
N HIS A 119 -4.97 -15.37 -10.57
CA HIS A 119 -6.03 -15.61 -11.55
C HIS A 119 -7.21 -14.66 -11.32
N PRO A 120 -7.95 -14.26 -12.38
CA PRO A 120 -9.21 -13.55 -12.24
C PRO A 120 -10.21 -14.31 -11.34
N ARG A 121 -11.17 -13.59 -10.77
CA ARG A 121 -12.12 -14.22 -9.82
C ARG A 121 -13.09 -15.22 -10.49
N ASP A 122 -13.35 -15.04 -11.76
CA ASP A 122 -14.17 -15.90 -12.61
C ASP A 122 -13.41 -17.13 -13.16
N ASP A 123 -12.08 -17.17 -12.98
CA ASP A 123 -11.23 -18.28 -13.42
C ASP A 123 -11.37 -19.47 -12.45
N PRO A 124 -11.62 -20.71 -12.91
CA PRO A 124 -11.68 -21.91 -12.07
C PRO A 124 -10.41 -22.19 -11.24
N ARG A 125 -9.28 -21.62 -11.68
CA ARG A 125 -7.99 -21.71 -10.98
C ARG A 125 -7.84 -20.66 -9.87
N TRP A 126 -8.80 -19.77 -9.69
CA TRP A 126 -8.76 -18.80 -8.61
C TRP A 126 -8.61 -19.49 -7.25
N ARG A 127 -7.77 -18.93 -6.41
CA ARG A 127 -7.56 -19.38 -5.02
C ARG A 127 -7.45 -18.15 -4.10
N PRO A 128 -7.89 -18.26 -2.82
CA PRO A 128 -7.88 -17.14 -1.89
C PRO A 128 -6.47 -16.74 -1.42
N PHE A 129 -5.49 -17.62 -1.57
CA PHE A 129 -4.10 -17.36 -1.19
C PHE A 129 -3.15 -17.48 -2.39
N TYR A 130 -2.01 -16.82 -2.30
CA TYR A 130 -0.87 -16.95 -3.22
C TYR A 130 0.31 -17.66 -2.54
N GLY A 131 0.13 -18.08 -1.31
CA GLY A 131 1.09 -18.72 -0.43
C GLY A 131 0.88 -18.29 1.03
N PRO A 132 1.75 -18.74 1.93
CA PRO A 132 1.76 -18.38 3.34
C PRO A 132 1.78 -16.87 3.57
N LEU A 133 1.09 -16.39 4.60
CA LEU A 133 1.10 -14.98 4.94
C LEU A 133 2.29 -14.63 5.83
N SER A 134 2.96 -13.52 5.55
CA SER A 134 3.93 -12.95 6.48
C SER A 134 3.26 -12.56 7.80
N ALA A 135 4.04 -12.50 8.89
CA ALA A 135 3.54 -12.07 10.20
C ALA A 135 2.86 -10.67 10.18
N ALA A 136 3.32 -9.77 9.31
CA ALA A 136 2.71 -8.45 9.11
C ALA A 136 1.34 -8.57 8.42
N SER A 137 1.23 -9.39 7.37
CA SER A 137 -0.02 -9.64 6.65
C SER A 137 -1.04 -10.35 7.53
N GLN A 138 -0.59 -11.31 8.34
CA GLN A 138 -1.44 -12.00 9.30
C GLN A 138 -2.03 -11.02 10.34
N ARG A 139 -1.19 -10.14 10.93
CA ARG A 139 -1.67 -9.10 11.85
C ARG A 139 -2.70 -8.20 11.20
N GLN A 140 -2.46 -7.78 9.95
CA GLN A 140 -3.39 -6.95 9.20
C GLN A 140 -4.72 -7.66 8.95
N ALA A 141 -4.71 -8.95 8.61
CA ALA A 141 -5.91 -9.75 8.44
C ALA A 141 -6.74 -9.78 9.73
N LEU A 142 -6.10 -10.08 10.86
CA LEU A 142 -6.80 -10.13 12.16
C LEU A 142 -7.36 -8.78 12.59
N VAL A 143 -6.67 -7.66 12.30
CA VAL A 143 -7.20 -6.30 12.54
C VAL A 143 -8.47 -6.06 11.73
N ILE A 144 -8.47 -6.42 10.45
CA ILE A 144 -9.65 -6.27 9.57
C ILE A 144 -10.81 -7.13 10.08
N LEU A 145 -10.54 -8.38 10.41
CA LEU A 145 -11.57 -9.32 10.92
C LEU A 145 -12.12 -8.86 12.26
N ASN A 146 -11.29 -8.33 13.15
CA ASN A 146 -11.76 -7.74 14.41
C ASN A 146 -12.71 -6.54 14.17
N VAL A 147 -12.44 -5.71 13.18
CA VAL A 147 -13.36 -4.63 12.78
C VAL A 147 -14.68 -5.19 12.24
N MET A 148 -14.63 -6.26 11.43
CA MET A 148 -15.82 -6.95 10.94
C MET A 148 -16.66 -7.52 12.08
N PHE A 149 -16.08 -8.32 12.95
CA PHE A 149 -16.80 -8.93 14.08
C PHE A 149 -17.39 -7.89 15.03
N SER A 150 -16.63 -6.83 15.35
CA SER A 150 -17.14 -5.74 16.19
C SER A 150 -18.34 -5.04 15.56
N TRP A 151 -18.32 -4.83 14.25
CA TRP A 151 -19.46 -4.26 13.54
C TRP A 151 -20.67 -5.21 13.52
N LEU A 152 -20.45 -6.51 13.31
CA LEU A 152 -21.53 -7.52 13.33
C LEU A 152 -22.20 -7.60 14.70
N VAL A 153 -21.44 -7.40 15.77
CA VAL A 153 -21.99 -7.30 17.14
C VAL A 153 -22.82 -6.02 17.29
N GLN A 154 -22.28 -4.88 16.87
CA GLN A 154 -23.02 -3.60 16.90
C GLN A 154 -24.28 -3.62 16.04
N ALA A 155 -24.27 -4.34 14.92
CA ALA A 155 -25.43 -4.53 14.04
C ALA A 155 -26.48 -5.49 14.61
N GLY A 156 -26.25 -6.08 15.77
CA GLY A 156 -27.16 -7.05 16.39
C GLY A 156 -27.24 -8.39 15.66
N TYR A 157 -26.23 -8.71 14.84
CA TYR A 157 -26.15 -9.99 14.13
C TYR A 157 -25.46 -11.07 14.96
N LEU A 158 -24.34 -10.71 15.65
CA LEU A 158 -23.61 -11.59 16.58
C LEU A 158 -23.79 -11.12 18.02
N ALA A 159 -23.77 -12.08 18.95
CA ALA A 159 -23.80 -11.81 20.39
C ALA A 159 -22.44 -11.31 20.91
N GLY A 160 -21.34 -11.84 20.39
CA GLY A 160 -19.98 -11.49 20.82
C GLY A 160 -18.95 -11.48 19.70
N ASN A 161 -17.85 -10.77 19.94
CA ASN A 161 -16.71 -10.77 19.03
C ASN A 161 -15.66 -11.81 19.51
N PRO A 162 -15.46 -12.92 18.80
CA PRO A 162 -14.54 -13.98 19.25
C PRO A 162 -13.06 -13.52 19.22
N LEU A 163 -12.71 -12.44 18.49
CA LEU A 163 -11.37 -11.86 18.51
C LEU A 163 -11.13 -10.92 19.70
N ALA A 164 -12.17 -10.52 20.46
CA ALA A 164 -12.02 -9.62 21.59
C ALA A 164 -11.11 -10.17 22.69
N LEU A 165 -11.06 -11.49 22.85
CA LEU A 165 -10.20 -12.20 23.81
C LEU A 165 -8.72 -12.26 23.35
N SER A 166 -8.44 -12.00 22.06
CA SER A 166 -7.10 -12.04 21.48
C SER A 166 -6.23 -10.84 21.86
N ARG A 167 -6.44 -10.20 23.00
CA ARG A 167 -5.69 -9.03 23.46
C ARG A 167 -4.23 -9.36 23.75
N GLN A 168 -3.43 -9.51 22.69
CA GLN A 168 -1.98 -9.32 22.84
C GLN A 168 -1.68 -7.82 22.80
N ARG A 169 -1.35 -7.24 23.94
CA ARG A 169 -0.58 -6.00 24.01
C ARG A 169 0.81 -6.26 23.43
N GLN A 170 0.91 -6.41 22.13
CA GLN A 170 2.21 -6.37 21.49
C GLN A 170 2.72 -4.93 21.62
N ARG A 171 3.78 -4.74 22.41
CA ARG A 171 4.61 -3.53 22.32
C ARG A 171 4.89 -3.32 20.83
N ARG A 172 4.29 -2.28 20.26
CA ARG A 172 4.67 -1.84 18.92
C ARG A 172 6.15 -1.48 19.00
N PRO A 173 7.05 -2.17 18.27
CA PRO A 173 8.40 -1.68 18.20
C PRO A 173 8.35 -0.23 17.74
N ALA A 174 9.18 0.62 18.31
CA ALA A 174 9.27 2.00 17.87
C ALA A 174 9.45 2.03 16.35
N PRO A 175 8.67 2.82 15.62
CA PRO A 175 8.77 2.86 14.17
C PRO A 175 10.17 3.39 13.80
N ARG A 176 11.04 2.51 13.35
CA ARG A 176 12.31 2.89 12.71
C ARG A 176 12.08 2.86 11.21
N VAL A 177 12.40 3.95 10.54
CA VAL A 177 12.43 3.97 9.08
C VAL A 177 13.69 3.20 8.63
N THR A 178 13.54 1.90 8.48
CA THR A 178 14.61 1.03 7.95
C THR A 178 14.59 0.94 6.42
N ARG A 179 13.57 1.56 5.78
CA ARG A 179 13.30 1.47 4.36
C ARG A 179 13.50 2.81 3.67
N HIS A 180 14.71 3.33 3.74
CA HIS A 180 15.15 4.51 3.01
C HIS A 180 16.50 4.21 2.34
N LEU A 181 16.84 5.00 1.35
CA LEU A 181 18.13 4.97 0.67
C LEU A 181 19.04 6.00 1.33
N GLY A 182 20.14 5.59 1.92
CA GLY A 182 21.20 6.51 2.32
C GLY A 182 21.83 7.19 1.09
N GLN A 183 22.56 8.29 1.31
CA GLN A 183 23.15 9.09 0.23
C GLN A 183 23.97 8.29 -0.80
N PRO A 184 24.81 7.29 -0.40
CA PRO A 184 25.55 6.50 -1.38
C PRO A 184 24.65 5.68 -2.31
N LEU A 185 23.58 5.03 -1.75
CA LEU A 185 22.62 4.28 -2.56
C LEU A 185 21.78 5.18 -3.44
N TRP A 186 21.41 6.36 -2.95
CA TRP A 186 20.70 7.35 -3.76
C TRP A 186 21.56 7.84 -4.92
N GLN A 187 22.87 8.06 -4.69
CA GLN A 187 23.81 8.41 -5.77
C GLN A 187 23.88 7.29 -6.82
N ALA A 188 24.04 6.02 -6.40
CA ALA A 188 24.05 4.88 -7.32
C ALA A 188 22.77 4.81 -8.19
N VAL A 189 21.62 5.16 -7.65
CA VAL A 189 20.36 5.23 -8.42
C VAL A 189 20.40 6.36 -9.45
N LYS A 190 20.90 7.54 -9.07
CA LYS A 190 21.04 8.67 -10.01
C LYS A 190 22.00 8.32 -11.15
N ASP A 191 23.13 7.70 -10.83
CA ASP A 191 24.13 7.27 -11.81
C ASP A 191 23.57 6.20 -12.76
N ALA A 192 22.75 5.27 -12.25
CA ALA A 192 22.07 4.29 -13.07
C ALA A 192 21.07 4.94 -14.04
N ILE A 193 20.31 5.94 -13.60
CA ILE A 193 19.39 6.69 -14.47
C ILE A 193 20.16 7.47 -15.52
N ALA A 194 21.28 8.12 -15.15
CA ALA A 194 22.12 8.87 -16.07
C ALA A 194 22.74 7.97 -17.17
N ALA A 195 23.08 6.73 -16.80
CA ALA A 195 23.67 5.74 -17.70
C ALA A 195 22.62 4.93 -18.51
N MET A 196 21.33 5.24 -18.42
CA MET A 196 20.33 4.57 -19.25
C MET A 196 20.57 4.82 -20.74
N PRO A 197 20.34 3.80 -21.62
CA PRO A 197 20.49 3.92 -23.06
C PRO A 197 19.72 5.11 -23.64
N ARG A 198 20.33 5.77 -24.64
CA ARG A 198 19.76 6.93 -25.36
C ARG A 198 19.98 6.84 -26.88
N ASP A 199 20.27 5.66 -27.38
CA ASP A 199 20.69 5.40 -28.76
C ASP A 199 19.56 5.67 -29.75
N ASP A 200 18.32 5.36 -29.39
CA ASP A 200 17.14 5.65 -30.20
C ASP A 200 16.12 6.53 -29.46
N ALA A 201 15.10 6.97 -30.17
CA ALA A 201 14.05 7.82 -29.62
C ALA A 201 13.30 7.16 -28.44
N ARG A 202 13.06 5.84 -28.53
CA ARG A 202 12.36 5.08 -27.50
C ARG A 202 13.20 4.96 -26.22
N ALA A 203 14.49 4.68 -26.37
CA ALA A 203 15.43 4.62 -25.25
C ALA A 203 15.53 5.97 -24.55
N ARG A 204 15.62 7.09 -25.31
CA ARG A 204 15.60 8.45 -24.76
C ARG A 204 14.33 8.70 -23.93
N PHE A 205 13.15 8.39 -24.48
CA PHE A 205 11.88 8.54 -23.72
C PHE A 205 11.84 7.72 -22.44
N HIS A 206 12.36 6.50 -22.47
CA HIS A 206 12.46 5.67 -21.25
C HIS A 206 13.36 6.32 -20.19
N ALA A 207 14.53 6.80 -20.58
CA ALA A 207 15.49 7.46 -19.68
C ALA A 207 14.91 8.77 -19.10
N ASP A 208 14.32 9.61 -19.96
CA ASP A 208 13.72 10.89 -19.54
C ASP A 208 12.52 10.68 -18.61
N ARG A 209 11.69 9.69 -18.90
CA ARG A 209 10.57 9.30 -18.04
C ARG A 209 11.03 8.76 -16.68
N ALA A 210 12.07 7.93 -16.65
CA ALA A 210 12.63 7.40 -15.41
C ALA A 210 13.17 8.55 -14.55
N ARG A 211 13.96 9.45 -15.13
CA ARG A 211 14.52 10.62 -14.44
C ARG A 211 13.42 11.51 -13.88
N TRP A 212 12.41 11.86 -14.69
CA TRP A 212 11.29 12.68 -14.24
C TRP A 212 10.45 11.99 -13.15
N LEU A 213 10.14 10.71 -13.28
CA LEU A 213 9.39 9.97 -12.26
C LEU A 213 10.14 9.96 -10.91
N PHE A 214 11.47 9.76 -10.94
CA PHE A 214 12.27 9.79 -9.72
C PHE A 214 12.36 11.19 -9.12
N THR A 215 12.43 12.22 -9.93
CA THR A 215 12.33 13.63 -9.48
C THR A 215 11.01 13.88 -8.73
N LEU A 216 9.88 13.49 -9.31
CA LEU A 216 8.55 13.62 -8.67
C LEU A 216 8.46 12.87 -7.34
N LEU A 217 8.92 11.63 -7.31
CA LEU A 217 8.82 10.77 -6.13
C LEU A 217 9.78 11.20 -5.02
N TYR A 218 10.93 11.80 -5.36
CA TYR A 218 11.93 12.23 -4.41
C TYR A 218 11.74 13.69 -3.99
N LEU A 219 11.82 14.66 -4.90
CA LEU A 219 11.65 16.08 -4.56
C LEU A 219 10.22 16.41 -4.12
N GLY A 220 9.22 15.88 -4.82
CA GLY A 220 7.81 16.04 -4.45
C GLY A 220 7.35 15.16 -3.31
N GLY A 221 8.12 14.13 -2.93
CA GLY A 221 7.72 13.17 -1.94
C GLY A 221 6.37 12.50 -2.24
N LEU A 222 5.99 12.39 -3.52
CA LEU A 222 4.68 11.91 -3.94
C LEU A 222 4.50 10.41 -3.64
N ARG A 223 3.27 10.02 -3.29
CA ARG A 223 2.88 8.61 -3.38
C ARG A 223 2.74 8.22 -4.85
N ILE A 224 3.03 6.97 -5.18
CA ILE A 224 2.93 6.49 -6.57
C ILE A 224 1.52 6.65 -7.16
N THR A 225 0.47 6.58 -6.33
CA THR A 225 -0.91 6.86 -6.73
C THR A 225 -1.10 8.32 -7.08
N GLU A 226 -0.55 9.23 -6.29
CA GLU A 226 -0.60 10.66 -6.53
C GLU A 226 0.12 11.01 -7.85
N ALA A 227 1.27 10.39 -8.12
CA ALA A 227 1.98 10.58 -9.39
C ALA A 227 1.21 10.00 -10.60
N ALA A 228 0.37 8.97 -10.40
CA ALA A 228 -0.46 8.38 -11.45
C ALA A 228 -1.72 9.20 -11.75
N ASP A 229 -2.30 9.81 -10.71
CA ASP A 229 -3.65 10.40 -10.77
C ASP A 229 -3.62 11.94 -10.95
N THR A 230 -2.46 12.58 -10.79
CA THR A 230 -2.29 14.04 -10.94
C THR A 230 -1.90 14.42 -12.36
N THR A 231 -2.33 15.59 -12.83
CA THR A 231 -1.98 16.15 -14.14
C THR A 231 -0.96 17.28 -14.03
N MET A 232 -0.31 17.63 -15.15
CA MET A 232 0.65 18.74 -15.22
C MET A 232 -0.02 20.09 -14.98
N GLY A 233 -1.31 20.25 -15.32
CA GLY A 233 -2.08 21.47 -15.05
C GLY A 233 -2.38 21.73 -13.58
N ARG A 234 -1.91 20.87 -12.67
CA ARG A 234 -1.95 21.11 -11.22
C ARG A 234 -0.70 21.84 -10.71
N PHE A 235 0.27 22.11 -11.56
CA PHE A 235 1.33 23.06 -11.27
C PHE A 235 0.81 24.48 -11.46
N PHE A 236 1.08 25.35 -10.50
CA PHE A 236 0.75 26.75 -10.56
C PHE A 236 1.84 27.60 -9.90
N CYS A 237 1.92 28.84 -10.31
CA CYS A 237 2.86 29.83 -9.76
C CYS A 237 2.10 30.85 -8.92
N ARG A 238 2.67 31.25 -7.80
CA ARG A 238 2.24 32.42 -7.02
C ARG A 238 3.44 33.21 -6.53
N ARG A 239 3.25 34.51 -6.32
CA ARG A 239 4.28 35.34 -5.70
C ARG A 239 4.26 35.16 -4.19
N ASP A 240 5.44 35.06 -3.59
CA ASP A 240 5.61 35.09 -2.13
C ASP A 240 5.55 36.53 -1.58
N ALA A 241 5.73 36.69 -0.27
CA ALA A 241 5.67 37.99 0.40
C ALA A 241 6.76 38.95 -0.09
N ASP A 242 7.87 38.42 -0.62
CA ASP A 242 9.00 39.19 -1.14
C ASP A 242 8.88 39.45 -2.64
N GLY A 243 7.77 39.06 -3.26
CA GLY A 243 7.49 39.25 -4.69
C GLY A 243 8.11 38.22 -5.62
N HIS A 244 8.80 37.20 -5.09
CA HIS A 244 9.40 36.14 -5.91
C HIS A 244 8.34 35.12 -6.37
N GLU A 245 8.46 34.67 -7.60
CA GLU A 245 7.61 33.60 -8.16
C GLU A 245 7.99 32.25 -7.57
N ARG A 246 6.98 31.56 -6.99
CA ARG A 246 7.14 30.25 -6.38
C ARG A 246 6.16 29.29 -7.02
N TRP A 247 6.71 28.20 -7.54
CA TRP A 247 5.91 27.13 -8.13
C TRP A 247 5.46 26.11 -7.08
N TRP A 248 4.25 25.63 -7.27
CA TRP A 248 3.60 24.68 -6.39
C TRP A 248 2.92 23.59 -7.22
N LEU A 249 2.82 22.40 -6.66
CA LEU A 249 2.00 21.30 -7.21
C LEU A 249 0.88 21.00 -6.23
N ASP A 250 -0.37 21.15 -6.67
CA ASP A 250 -1.54 20.78 -5.91
C ASP A 250 -1.80 19.27 -6.07
N VAL A 251 -1.78 18.55 -4.96
CA VAL A 251 -1.88 17.09 -4.94
C VAL A 251 -3.05 16.64 -4.08
N THR A 252 -3.92 15.81 -4.63
CA THR A 252 -4.97 15.14 -3.89
C THR A 252 -4.50 13.77 -3.39
N GLY A 253 -4.40 13.62 -2.09
CA GLY A 253 -3.93 12.40 -1.43
C GLY A 253 -5.06 11.45 -1.01
N LYS A 254 -4.71 10.45 -0.22
CA LYS A 254 -5.65 9.46 0.31
C LYS A 254 -6.79 10.13 1.08
N GLY A 255 -8.04 9.73 0.76
CA GLY A 255 -9.24 10.29 1.40
C GLY A 255 -9.61 11.69 0.93
N GLY A 256 -9.22 12.09 -0.29
CA GLY A 256 -9.56 13.39 -0.87
C GLY A 256 -8.80 14.58 -0.28
N ARG A 257 -7.80 14.36 0.57
CA ARG A 257 -7.05 15.44 1.22
C ARG A 257 -6.12 16.12 0.23
N GLN A 258 -6.28 17.42 0.06
CA GLN A 258 -5.41 18.25 -0.75
C GLN A 258 -4.20 18.73 0.06
N ARG A 259 -3.07 18.86 -0.61
CA ARG A 259 -1.87 19.52 -0.10
C ARG A 259 -1.11 20.20 -1.23
N LEU A 260 -0.42 21.25 -0.88
CA LEU A 260 0.51 21.94 -1.77
C LEU A 260 1.92 21.38 -1.54
N VAL A 261 2.55 20.96 -2.61
CA VAL A 261 3.94 20.51 -2.63
C VAL A 261 4.78 21.60 -3.28
N PRO A 262 5.85 22.10 -2.62
CA PRO A 262 6.75 23.04 -3.23
C PRO A 262 7.40 22.45 -4.48
N ALA A 263 7.24 23.09 -5.63
CA ALA A 263 7.93 22.73 -6.85
C ALA A 263 9.20 23.57 -6.94
N THR A 264 10.31 22.99 -6.46
CA THR A 264 11.61 23.67 -6.44
C THR A 264 12.11 23.98 -7.84
N ASP A 265 13.07 24.91 -7.96
CA ASP A 265 13.66 25.27 -9.25
C ASP A 265 14.26 24.05 -9.98
N GLU A 266 14.87 23.12 -9.22
CA GLU A 266 15.35 21.85 -9.76
C GLU A 266 14.18 21.01 -10.33
N MET A 267 13.06 20.91 -9.62
CA MET A 267 11.89 20.19 -10.10
C MET A 267 11.31 20.83 -11.36
N MET A 268 11.21 22.15 -11.40
CA MET A 268 10.69 22.89 -12.57
C MET A 268 11.62 22.78 -13.77
N THR A 269 12.93 22.78 -13.57
CA THR A 269 13.94 22.53 -14.61
C THR A 269 13.77 21.15 -15.22
N GLU A 270 13.61 20.11 -14.38
CA GLU A 270 13.40 18.75 -14.84
C GLU A 270 12.02 18.57 -15.50
N LEU A 271 10.97 19.24 -15.02
CA LEU A 271 9.68 19.28 -15.68
C LEU A 271 9.80 19.87 -17.10
N ALA A 272 10.42 21.02 -17.21
CA ALA A 272 10.61 21.70 -18.50
C ALA A 272 11.41 20.82 -19.48
N ARG A 273 12.47 20.16 -19.00
CA ARG A 273 13.25 19.22 -19.80
C ARG A 273 12.39 18.04 -20.28
N TYR A 274 11.63 17.43 -19.38
CA TYR A 274 10.74 16.30 -19.67
C TYR A 274 9.63 16.69 -20.66
N ARG A 275 9.01 17.85 -20.47
CA ARG A 275 7.95 18.35 -21.34
C ARG A 275 8.48 18.59 -22.77
N ARG A 276 9.65 19.26 -22.90
CA ARG A 276 10.29 19.49 -24.23
C ARG A 276 10.60 18.18 -24.94
N ALA A 277 11.08 17.14 -24.23
CA ALA A 277 11.33 15.82 -24.80
C ALA A 277 10.06 15.17 -25.37
N HIS A 278 8.87 15.57 -24.89
CA HIS A 278 7.57 15.13 -25.40
C HIS A 278 6.90 16.13 -26.36
N GLY A 279 7.64 17.15 -26.85
CA GLY A 279 7.09 18.14 -27.78
C GLY A 279 6.07 19.08 -27.14
N LEU A 280 6.12 19.26 -25.81
CA LEU A 280 5.25 20.16 -25.07
C LEU A 280 5.98 21.48 -24.73
N PRO A 281 5.25 22.61 -24.54
CA PRO A 281 5.81 23.82 -23.99
C PRO A 281 6.53 23.56 -22.65
N ALA A 282 7.56 24.34 -22.33
CA ALA A 282 8.40 24.12 -21.15
C ALA A 282 7.59 24.14 -19.84
N LEU A 283 6.67 25.08 -19.72
CA LEU A 283 5.82 25.23 -18.54
C LEU A 283 4.40 24.73 -18.83
N PRO A 284 3.73 24.12 -17.86
CA PRO A 284 2.32 23.75 -17.99
C PRO A 284 1.42 24.97 -17.90
N VAL A 285 0.22 24.86 -18.45
CA VAL A 285 -0.85 25.84 -18.25
C VAL A 285 -1.85 25.31 -17.21
N ASP A 286 -2.51 26.21 -16.52
CA ASP A 286 -3.52 25.86 -15.52
C ASP A 286 -4.61 24.99 -16.13
N GLY A 287 -5.02 23.95 -15.41
CA GLY A 287 -6.05 23.01 -15.85
C GLY A 287 -5.63 22.08 -17.00
N GLU A 288 -4.40 22.09 -17.46
CA GLU A 288 -3.92 21.18 -18.51
C GLU A 288 -4.13 19.72 -18.12
N PRO A 289 -4.82 18.90 -18.96
CA PRO A 289 -5.16 17.50 -18.61
C PRO A 289 -4.00 16.51 -18.81
N THR A 290 -2.82 16.99 -19.21
CA THR A 290 -1.65 16.15 -19.48
C THR A 290 -1.22 15.42 -18.21
N PRO A 291 -1.13 14.06 -18.20
CA PRO A 291 -0.67 13.31 -17.03
C PRO A 291 0.74 13.70 -16.60
N LEU A 292 1.03 13.67 -15.30
CA LEU A 292 2.38 13.96 -14.79
C LEU A 292 3.46 13.07 -15.42
N VAL A 293 3.13 11.81 -15.70
CA VAL A 293 4.05 10.85 -16.32
C VAL A 293 3.41 10.24 -17.55
N LEU A 294 4.00 10.48 -18.70
CA LEU A 294 3.52 10.04 -19.99
C LEU A 294 4.02 8.63 -20.35
N PRO A 295 3.26 7.82 -21.12
CA PRO A 295 3.76 6.62 -21.72
C PRO A 295 4.83 6.93 -22.77
N VAL A 296 5.57 5.90 -23.17
CA VAL A 296 6.49 5.99 -24.33
C VAL A 296 5.67 5.93 -25.61
N GLY A 297 5.94 6.87 -26.53
CA GLY A 297 5.17 7.07 -27.75
C GLY A 297 4.23 8.26 -27.67
N GLN A 298 3.33 8.37 -28.66
CA GLN A 298 2.46 9.56 -28.79
C GLN A 298 1.18 9.52 -27.95
N ALA A 299 0.89 8.41 -27.29
CA ALA A 299 -0.31 8.30 -26.48
C ALA A 299 -0.21 9.16 -25.20
N ARG A 300 -1.19 10.04 -25.00
CA ARG A 300 -1.29 10.89 -23.79
C ARG A 300 -2.19 10.29 -22.71
N LYS A 301 -2.27 8.96 -22.64
CA LYS A 301 -3.05 8.26 -21.59
C LYS A 301 -2.28 8.21 -20.27
N PRO A 302 -2.93 8.34 -19.12
CA PRO A 302 -2.27 8.20 -17.83
C PRO A 302 -1.71 6.78 -17.66
N LEU A 303 -0.53 6.69 -17.08
CA LEU A 303 0.07 5.42 -16.68
C LEU A 303 -0.59 4.92 -15.40
N THR A 304 -0.93 3.63 -15.36
CA THR A 304 -1.45 3.02 -14.14
C THR A 304 -0.38 2.98 -13.04
N ARG A 305 -0.83 2.97 -11.78
CA ARG A 305 0.04 2.76 -10.61
C ARG A 305 0.98 1.54 -10.80
N ALA A 306 0.46 0.45 -11.36
CA ALA A 306 1.26 -0.76 -11.62
C ALA A 306 2.35 -0.54 -12.67
N ALA A 307 2.07 0.25 -13.70
CA ALA A 307 3.06 0.62 -14.72
C ALA A 307 4.17 1.49 -14.12
N LEU A 308 3.82 2.53 -13.34
CA LEU A 308 4.80 3.36 -12.64
C LEU A 308 5.65 2.55 -11.67
N HIS A 309 5.03 1.65 -10.91
CA HIS A 309 5.76 0.76 -10.00
C HIS A 309 6.78 -0.11 -10.74
N ARG A 310 6.43 -0.61 -11.91
CA ARG A 310 7.30 -1.42 -12.78
C ARG A 310 8.52 -0.62 -13.23
N ILE A 311 8.32 0.64 -13.65
CA ILE A 311 9.42 1.54 -14.02
C ILE A 311 10.37 1.74 -12.85
N VAL A 312 9.84 2.04 -11.67
CA VAL A 312 10.65 2.22 -10.45
C VAL A 312 11.46 0.94 -10.13
N LYS A 313 10.83 -0.23 -10.20
CA LYS A 313 11.52 -1.51 -9.96
C LYS A 313 12.58 -1.82 -11.01
N GLN A 314 12.38 -1.44 -12.26
CA GLN A 314 13.39 -1.61 -13.32
C GLN A 314 14.62 -0.72 -13.05
N VAL A 315 14.42 0.53 -12.67
CA VAL A 315 15.54 1.43 -12.33
C VAL A 315 16.34 0.90 -11.14
N PHE A 316 15.68 0.47 -10.07
CA PHE A 316 16.38 -0.10 -8.91
C PHE A 316 17.14 -1.38 -9.24
N ARG A 317 16.58 -2.25 -10.08
CA ARG A 317 17.29 -3.44 -10.56
C ARG A 317 18.52 -3.05 -11.38
N HIS A 318 18.36 -2.13 -12.33
CA HIS A 318 19.48 -1.62 -13.12
C HIS A 318 20.59 -1.03 -12.23
N ALA A 319 20.23 -0.26 -11.21
CA ALA A 319 21.20 0.26 -10.24
C ALA A 319 21.89 -0.85 -9.45
N ALA A 320 21.18 -1.90 -9.04
CA ALA A 320 21.75 -3.06 -8.37
C ALA A 320 22.72 -3.82 -9.26
N ASP A 321 22.35 -4.05 -10.53
CA ASP A 321 23.21 -4.74 -11.50
C ASP A 321 24.49 -3.95 -11.78
N ARG A 322 24.39 -2.63 -11.87
CA ARG A 322 25.58 -1.76 -12.02
C ARG A 322 26.50 -1.78 -10.79
N LEU A 323 25.93 -1.83 -9.59
CA LEU A 323 26.75 -1.99 -8.38
C LEU A 323 27.52 -3.32 -8.41
N ARG A 324 26.87 -4.41 -8.77
CA ARG A 324 27.52 -5.73 -8.87
C ARG A 324 28.64 -5.76 -9.89
N ALA A 325 28.49 -5.05 -11.01
CA ALA A 325 29.56 -4.93 -12.02
C ALA A 325 30.82 -4.21 -11.47
N ASN A 326 30.70 -3.48 -10.36
CA ASN A 326 31.81 -2.78 -9.72
C ASN A 326 32.53 -3.57 -8.60
N GLY A 327 32.13 -4.84 -8.36
CA GLY A 327 32.83 -5.74 -7.44
C GLY A 327 31.91 -6.42 -6.39
N GLU A 328 32.41 -7.50 -5.77
CA GLU A 328 31.63 -8.34 -4.84
C GLU A 328 31.30 -7.67 -3.49
N ALA A 329 32.10 -6.70 -3.06
CA ALA A 329 31.91 -6.00 -1.77
C ALA A 329 30.57 -5.24 -1.65
N VAL A 330 29.84 -5.08 -2.75
CA VAL A 330 28.59 -4.28 -2.82
C VAL A 330 27.32 -5.12 -2.89
N GLU A 331 27.38 -6.45 -2.75
CA GLU A 331 26.21 -7.34 -2.87
C GLU A 331 25.08 -6.97 -1.88
N GLN A 332 25.43 -6.63 -0.64
CA GLN A 332 24.42 -6.18 0.33
C GLN A 332 23.72 -4.90 -0.12
N ALA A 333 24.45 -3.94 -0.70
CA ALA A 333 23.91 -2.71 -1.24
C ALA A 333 22.98 -2.99 -2.45
N ALA A 334 23.37 -3.89 -3.33
CA ALA A 334 22.57 -4.33 -4.47
C ALA A 334 21.25 -4.99 -4.03
N ARG A 335 21.30 -5.88 -3.02
CA ARG A 335 20.08 -6.50 -2.44
C ARG A 335 19.13 -5.47 -1.82
N VAL A 336 19.66 -4.45 -1.17
CA VAL A 336 18.85 -3.34 -0.63
C VAL A 336 18.10 -2.62 -1.75
N LEU A 337 18.79 -2.32 -2.87
CA LEU A 337 18.16 -1.68 -4.04
C LEU A 337 17.09 -2.57 -4.67
N GLU A 338 17.30 -3.88 -4.79
CA GLU A 338 16.29 -4.80 -5.31
C GLU A 338 15.01 -4.83 -4.46
N GLN A 339 15.14 -4.68 -3.15
CA GLN A 339 14.00 -4.60 -2.23
C GLN A 339 13.30 -3.24 -2.31
N ALA A 340 14.00 -2.19 -2.74
CA ALA A 340 13.49 -0.82 -2.77
C ALA A 340 12.24 -0.67 -3.66
N SER A 341 11.42 0.30 -3.35
CA SER A 341 10.17 0.61 -4.03
C SER A 341 9.92 2.12 -4.04
N ALA A 342 8.91 2.59 -4.77
CA ALA A 342 8.51 4.00 -4.76
C ALA A 342 8.29 4.57 -3.35
N HIS A 343 7.85 3.74 -2.42
CA HIS A 343 7.66 4.18 -1.03
C HIS A 343 8.99 4.48 -0.31
N TRP A 344 10.06 3.77 -0.69
CA TRP A 344 11.40 4.06 -0.17
C TRP A 344 11.89 5.44 -0.64
N LEU A 345 11.61 5.85 -1.88
CA LEU A 345 11.98 7.20 -2.37
C LEU A 345 11.34 8.29 -1.52
N ARG A 346 10.06 8.13 -1.19
CA ARG A 346 9.36 9.06 -0.32
C ARG A 346 9.92 9.05 1.12
N HIS A 347 10.29 7.87 1.65
CA HIS A 347 10.98 7.79 2.94
C HIS A 347 12.36 8.43 2.87
N SER A 348 13.11 8.21 1.78
CA SER A 348 14.40 8.87 1.57
C SER A 348 14.25 10.39 1.50
N ALA A 349 13.23 10.91 0.79
CA ALA A 349 12.92 12.33 0.78
C ALA A 349 12.70 12.89 2.20
N GLY A 350 11.88 12.20 3.00
CA GLY A 350 11.63 12.60 4.39
C GLY A 350 12.89 12.56 5.26
N SER A 351 13.69 11.49 5.16
CA SER A 351 14.95 11.35 5.92
C SER A 351 15.96 12.42 5.50
N HIS A 352 16.18 12.60 4.19
CA HIS A 352 17.16 13.59 3.70
C HIS A 352 16.73 15.03 3.99
N MET A 353 15.42 15.36 3.98
CA MET A 353 14.94 16.66 4.44
C MET A 353 15.21 16.85 5.94
N ALA A 354 14.98 15.81 6.76
CA ALA A 354 15.26 15.86 8.18
C ALA A 354 16.76 15.99 8.47
N ASP A 355 17.61 15.22 7.78
CA ASP A 355 19.07 15.31 7.84
C ASP A 355 19.57 16.71 7.38
N GLY A 356 18.92 17.30 6.37
CA GLY A 356 19.12 18.68 5.91
C GLY A 356 18.54 19.76 6.83
N ARG A 357 18.04 19.38 8.04
CA ARG A 357 17.49 20.28 9.05
C ARG A 357 16.25 21.06 8.62
N VAL A 358 15.48 20.57 7.65
CA VAL A 358 14.17 21.13 7.32
C VAL A 358 13.25 20.93 8.54
N ASP A 359 12.51 21.96 8.94
CA ASP A 359 11.56 21.88 10.03
C ASP A 359 10.58 20.69 9.83
N LEU A 360 10.40 19.88 10.86
CA LEU A 360 9.57 18.68 10.75
C LEU A 360 8.10 18.97 10.43
N ARG A 361 7.61 20.16 10.76
CA ARG A 361 6.26 20.59 10.38
C ARG A 361 6.17 20.73 8.87
N LEU A 362 7.21 21.32 8.25
CA LEU A 362 7.30 21.46 6.79
C LEU A 362 7.48 20.09 6.12
N VAL A 363 8.30 19.21 6.67
CA VAL A 363 8.43 17.82 6.19
C VAL A 363 7.09 17.09 6.27
N ARG A 364 6.35 17.23 7.38
CA ARG A 364 5.00 16.68 7.54
C ARG A 364 4.06 17.18 6.44
N ASP A 365 4.03 18.47 6.23
CA ASP A 365 3.11 19.11 5.29
C ASP A 365 3.45 18.74 3.85
N ASN A 366 4.73 18.77 3.46
CA ASN A 366 5.20 18.34 2.15
C ASN A 366 4.85 16.86 1.87
N LEU A 367 5.01 16.01 2.86
CA LEU A 367 4.66 14.60 2.74
C LEU A 367 3.16 14.33 2.95
N GLY A 368 2.37 15.29 3.45
CA GLY A 368 0.95 15.10 3.76
C GLY A 368 0.72 14.01 4.80
N HIS A 369 1.45 14.03 5.90
CA HIS A 369 1.23 13.17 7.05
C HIS A 369 0.18 13.78 7.96
N VAL A 370 -0.78 12.97 8.42
CA VAL A 370 -1.85 13.41 9.32
C VAL A 370 -1.31 13.81 10.70
N SER A 371 -0.20 13.21 11.13
CA SER A 371 0.38 13.37 12.47
C SER A 371 1.87 13.59 12.40
N LEU A 372 2.39 14.46 13.27
CA LEU A 372 3.83 14.62 13.50
C LEU A 372 4.48 13.32 13.97
N THR A 373 3.76 12.45 14.69
CA THR A 373 4.24 11.12 15.09
C THR A 373 4.62 10.26 13.88
N THR A 374 3.95 10.42 12.75
CA THR A 374 4.33 9.74 11.50
C THR A 374 5.58 10.35 10.89
N THR A 375 5.83 11.64 11.11
CA THR A 375 6.99 12.35 10.57
C THR A 375 8.20 12.20 11.48
N SER A 376 8.02 12.11 12.80
CA SER A 376 9.11 11.91 13.76
C SER A 376 9.88 10.60 13.53
N GLN A 377 9.31 9.62 12.82
CA GLN A 377 10.04 8.42 12.40
C GLN A 377 11.25 8.70 11.51
N TYR A 378 11.31 9.87 10.86
CA TYR A 378 12.45 10.31 10.03
C TYR A 378 13.56 10.96 10.84
N LEU A 379 13.30 11.29 12.11
CA LEU A 379 14.35 11.65 13.03
C LEU A 379 15.14 10.39 13.36
N HIS A 380 16.17 10.13 12.61
CA HIS A 380 17.24 9.27 13.08
C HIS A 380 17.95 10.08 14.14
N ALA A 381 17.78 9.70 15.40
CA ALA A 381 18.51 10.34 16.48
C ALA A 381 20.00 10.05 16.23
N ASP A 382 20.67 10.98 15.59
CA ASP A 382 22.09 11.15 15.78
C ASP A 382 22.25 11.57 17.24
N ASP A 383 22.56 10.60 18.09
CA ASP A 383 22.72 10.82 19.52
C ASP A 383 23.84 11.82 19.78
N ASP A 384 24.86 11.89 18.91
CA ASP A 384 25.93 12.86 18.97
C ASP A 384 25.45 14.27 18.63
N TRP A 385 24.56 14.40 17.63
CA TRP A 385 23.94 15.69 17.33
C TRP A 385 23.00 16.14 18.43
N ARG A 386 22.16 15.25 18.99
CA ARG A 386 21.29 15.55 20.12
C ARG A 386 22.09 16.02 21.34
N HIS A 387 23.21 15.38 21.61
CA HIS A 387 24.10 15.77 22.69
C HIS A 387 24.66 17.18 22.46
N ARG A 388 25.20 17.46 21.25
CA ARG A 388 25.74 18.78 20.88
C ARG A 388 24.69 19.89 20.99
N GLU A 389 23.50 19.67 20.44
CA GLU A 389 22.41 20.64 20.49
C GLU A 389 21.92 20.89 21.92
N THR A 390 21.80 19.83 22.72
CA THR A 390 21.43 19.95 24.16
C THR A 390 22.50 20.73 24.90
N GLN A 391 23.76 20.39 24.72
CA GLN A 391 24.88 21.08 25.35
C GLN A 391 24.99 22.56 24.95
N ALA A 392 24.68 22.87 23.69
CA ALA A 392 24.77 24.25 23.20
C ALA A 392 23.60 25.14 23.66
N LYS A 393 22.39 24.59 23.69
CA LYS A 393 21.15 25.39 23.83
C LYS A 393 20.38 25.20 25.15
N HIS A 394 20.68 24.15 25.92
CA HIS A 394 20.00 23.85 27.17
C HIS A 394 20.94 24.00 28.36
N ARG A 395 21.02 25.23 28.86
CA ARG A 395 21.89 25.59 29.97
C ARG A 395 21.06 26.23 31.09
N ILE A 396 21.44 26.00 32.35
CA ILE A 396 20.78 26.61 33.49
C ILE A 396 21.33 28.05 33.74
N GLY A 397 22.64 28.27 33.49
CA GLY A 397 23.27 29.58 33.70
C GLY A 397 23.29 29.98 35.19
N TRP A 398 24.00 29.23 36.00
CA TRP A 398 24.17 29.55 37.44
C TRP A 398 25.16 30.70 37.68
N ASP A 399 25.75 31.28 36.66
CA ASP A 399 26.75 32.35 36.75
C ASP A 399 26.10 33.71 36.82
#